data_960a1f1b2030807261f9fb8f201587f4
#
_entry.id   960a1f1b2030807261f9fb8f201587f4
#
_cell.length_a   1.000
_cell.length_b   1.000
_cell.length_c   1.000
_cell.angle_alpha   90.00
_cell.angle_beta   90.00
_cell.angle_gamma   90.00
#
_symmetry.space_group_name_H-M   'P 1'
#
loop_
_entity.id
_entity.type
_entity.pdbx_description
1 polymer ?
#
loop_
_entity_poly.entity_id
_entity_poly.type
_entity_poly.pdbx_seq_one_letter_code
_entity_poly.pdbx_strand_id
1 'polypeptide(L)'
;MFLPITAFGYERIISLSPQITESIYLMGAEKALIANTTFCNRPIDATKKEKIGTPQRPDLEKIVSLKPDLVIAAQEGNSLWFVERIRRLGINTFFFKRPRNFKDLSRNFLVLGGLLKKAETANNIIVDVEHRLYKNNESYPFGVLWQVGSDPIVVATKASFVNDIIEYAGGKNIINSDVPYMRVNIEEVLKNPPHIIVLMDMGYSIKTEEKRWKKYLKNPAFVILDPYVASSPTPVTFLEAVIRLKEAKNF
;
A
#
# COMPACT_ATOMS: atom_id res chain seq x y z
N MET A 1 20.92 10.74 -10.08
CA MET A 1 21.37 11.87 -9.26
C MET A 1 21.57 11.34 -7.84
N PHE A 2 22.83 11.23 -7.42
CA PHE A 2 23.16 10.74 -6.07
C PHE A 2 22.88 11.87 -5.08
N LEU A 3 21.98 11.61 -4.12
CA LEU A 3 21.88 12.47 -2.93
C LEU A 3 23.21 12.33 -2.16
N PRO A 4 23.80 13.42 -1.65
CA PRO A 4 24.93 13.31 -0.77
C PRO A 4 24.51 12.50 0.46
N ILE A 5 25.19 11.36 0.69
CA ILE A 5 25.08 10.64 1.96
C ILE A 5 25.72 11.56 2.98
N THR A 6 24.94 12.34 3.71
CA THR A 6 25.45 13.13 4.83
C THR A 6 25.96 12.16 5.88
N ALA A 7 27.13 12.39 6.44
CA ALA A 7 27.71 11.60 7.54
C ALA A 7 26.76 11.55 8.77
N PHE A 8 25.89 12.54 8.90
CA PHE A 8 24.78 12.64 9.85
C PHE A 8 23.48 12.24 9.13
N GLY A 9 22.64 11.40 9.77
CA GLY A 9 21.30 11.03 9.25
C GLY A 9 20.43 12.27 9.10
N TYR A 10 19.34 12.15 8.34
CA TYR A 10 18.30 13.16 8.30
C TYR A 10 17.57 13.24 9.65
N GLU A 11 17.40 14.46 10.18
CA GLU A 11 16.79 14.72 11.50
C GLU A 11 15.40 15.39 11.39
N ARG A 12 15.12 15.98 10.24
CA ARG A 12 13.88 16.76 9.98
C ARG A 12 13.19 16.29 8.72
N ILE A 13 12.53 15.14 8.83
CA ILE A 13 11.89 14.49 7.69
C ILE A 13 10.42 14.89 7.58
N ILE A 14 9.97 15.20 6.35
CA ILE A 14 8.55 15.29 6.00
C ILE A 14 8.18 14.13 5.10
N SER A 15 7.13 13.40 5.45
CA SER A 15 6.56 12.32 4.64
C SER A 15 5.29 12.80 3.93
N LEU A 16 5.28 12.68 2.59
CA LEU A 16 4.12 13.02 1.76
C LEU A 16 3.21 11.83 1.48
N SER A 17 3.47 10.66 2.10
CA SER A 17 2.74 9.44 1.76
C SER A 17 2.48 8.57 2.99
N PRO A 18 1.27 7.95 3.09
CA PRO A 18 0.92 7.07 4.21
C PRO A 18 1.86 5.87 4.38
N GLN A 19 2.20 5.13 3.31
CA GLN A 19 3.09 3.98 3.39
C GLN A 19 4.50 4.36 3.85
N ILE A 20 4.99 5.54 3.47
CA ILE A 20 6.29 6.04 3.92
C ILE A 20 6.24 6.37 5.40
N THR A 21 5.19 7.06 5.84
CA THR A 21 4.98 7.39 7.26
C THR A 21 4.95 6.13 8.11
N GLU A 22 4.15 5.14 7.75
CA GLU A 22 4.06 3.88 8.47
C GLU A 22 5.41 3.14 8.48
N SER A 23 6.12 3.12 7.36
CA SER A 23 7.46 2.50 7.27
C SER A 23 8.49 3.18 8.17
N ILE A 24 8.44 4.51 8.31
CA ILE A 24 9.29 5.26 9.25
C ILE A 24 9.06 4.79 10.70
N TYR A 25 7.79 4.60 11.09
CA TYR A 25 7.45 4.08 12.42
C TYR A 25 7.86 2.63 12.60
N LEU A 26 7.64 1.77 11.60
CA LEU A 26 8.07 0.36 11.65
C LEU A 26 9.59 0.21 11.86
N MET A 27 10.37 1.17 11.38
CA MET A 27 11.82 1.19 11.55
C MET A 27 12.29 1.91 12.83
N GLY A 28 11.38 2.46 13.66
CA GLY A 28 11.73 3.22 14.85
C GLY A 28 12.50 4.52 14.52
N ALA A 29 12.12 5.20 13.44
CA ALA A 29 12.73 6.47 13.00
C ALA A 29 11.77 7.67 13.14
N GLU A 30 10.66 7.52 13.85
CA GLU A 30 9.59 8.51 13.99
C GLU A 30 10.01 9.80 14.69
N LYS A 31 11.14 9.79 15.42
CA LYS A 31 11.69 10.98 16.05
C LYS A 31 12.14 12.03 15.03
N ALA A 32 12.67 11.57 13.88
CA ALA A 32 13.07 12.44 12.78
C ALA A 32 11.87 12.95 11.97
N LEU A 33 10.70 12.30 12.04
CA LEU A 33 9.50 12.69 11.29
C LEU A 33 8.85 13.91 11.95
N ILE A 34 8.97 15.09 11.33
CA ILE A 34 8.43 16.35 11.85
C ILE A 34 7.01 16.64 11.35
N ALA A 35 6.66 16.19 10.14
CA ALA A 35 5.34 16.39 9.57
C ALA A 35 4.96 15.28 8.56
N ASN A 36 3.65 15.12 8.35
CA ASN A 36 3.11 14.19 7.37
C ASN A 36 1.79 14.69 6.78
N THR A 37 1.17 13.92 5.87
CA THR A 37 -0.12 14.28 5.28
C THR A 37 -1.29 13.93 6.19
N THR A 38 -2.47 14.51 5.90
CA THR A 38 -3.72 14.24 6.62
C THR A 38 -4.19 12.78 6.49
N PHE A 39 -3.67 12.02 5.51
CA PHE A 39 -4.02 10.61 5.28
C PHE A 39 -3.10 9.64 6.03
N CYS A 40 -2.09 10.14 6.75
CA CYS A 40 -1.17 9.32 7.54
C CYS A 40 -1.80 8.99 8.90
N ASN A 41 -2.59 7.91 8.93
CA ASN A 41 -3.37 7.49 10.10
C ASN A 41 -2.79 6.26 10.82
N ARG A 42 -1.73 5.67 10.26
CA ARG A 42 -1.04 4.50 10.83
C ARG A 42 0.45 4.78 11.05
N PRO A 43 0.97 4.39 12.25
CA PRO A 43 0.18 4.04 13.44
C PRO A 43 -0.58 5.26 13.98
N ILE A 44 -1.40 5.09 15.01
CA ILE A 44 -2.23 6.18 15.55
C ILE A 44 -1.39 7.40 15.97
N ASP A 45 -0.15 7.21 16.42
CA ASP A 45 0.76 8.31 16.77
C ASP A 45 1.16 9.18 15.57
N ALA A 46 1.06 8.68 14.34
CA ALA A 46 1.28 9.47 13.14
C ALA A 46 0.24 10.59 12.96
N THR A 47 -0.95 10.44 13.55
CA THR A 47 -2.00 11.46 13.54
C THR A 47 -1.61 12.71 14.32
N LYS A 48 -0.73 12.57 15.30
CA LYS A 48 -0.26 13.65 16.18
C LYS A 48 0.81 14.54 15.54
N LYS A 49 1.41 14.08 14.43
CA LYS A 49 2.41 14.86 13.69
C LYS A 49 1.76 16.04 12.96
N GLU A 50 2.54 17.12 12.80
CA GLU A 50 2.12 18.30 12.03
C GLU A 50 1.61 17.89 10.63
N LYS A 51 0.49 18.47 10.18
CA LYS A 51 -0.15 18.13 8.91
C LYS A 51 0.17 19.16 7.82
N ILE A 52 0.64 18.67 6.67
CA ILE A 52 1.03 19.50 5.52
C ILE A 52 0.09 19.31 4.32
N GLY A 53 -1.20 19.13 4.57
CA GLY A 53 -2.20 18.90 3.53
C GLY A 53 -2.40 17.44 3.15
N THR A 54 -3.05 17.18 2.01
CA THR A 54 -3.28 15.82 1.50
C THR A 54 -2.09 15.35 0.63
N PRO A 55 -1.94 14.04 0.37
CA PRO A 55 -0.90 13.56 -0.55
C PRO A 55 -0.98 14.20 -1.94
N GLN A 56 -2.19 14.45 -2.46
CA GLN A 56 -2.42 15.03 -3.79
C GLN A 56 -2.23 16.55 -3.81
N ARG A 57 -2.43 17.21 -2.67
CA ARG A 57 -2.33 18.67 -2.50
C ARG A 57 -1.57 19.01 -1.21
N PRO A 58 -0.25 18.76 -1.16
CA PRO A 58 0.56 19.17 -0.02
C PRO A 58 0.74 20.69 -0.01
N ASP A 59 0.82 21.27 1.18
CA ASP A 59 1.05 22.71 1.38
C ASP A 59 2.55 23.02 1.27
N LEU A 60 2.95 23.63 0.16
CA LEU A 60 4.34 23.96 -0.12
C LEU A 60 4.91 25.01 0.83
N GLU A 61 4.12 26.02 1.19
CA GLU A 61 4.57 27.10 2.07
C GLU A 61 4.86 26.53 3.47
N LYS A 62 3.98 25.68 3.95
CA LYS A 62 4.15 24.98 5.21
C LYS A 62 5.36 24.05 5.20
N ILE A 63 5.58 23.31 4.11
CA ILE A 63 6.78 22.46 3.94
C ILE A 63 8.05 23.31 4.07
N VAL A 64 8.11 24.44 3.38
CA VAL A 64 9.27 25.34 3.41
C VAL A 64 9.47 25.95 4.80
N SER A 65 8.41 26.40 5.45
CA SER A 65 8.47 27.01 6.79
C SER A 65 8.98 26.04 7.86
N LEU A 66 8.71 24.75 7.71
CA LEU A 66 9.18 23.70 8.60
C LEU A 66 10.67 23.37 8.45
N LYS A 67 11.36 23.90 7.44
CA LYS A 67 12.79 23.73 7.17
C LYS A 67 13.23 22.25 7.28
N PRO A 68 12.64 21.35 6.48
CA PRO A 68 13.06 19.95 6.48
C PRO A 68 14.45 19.78 5.86
N ASP A 69 15.19 18.79 6.30
CA ASP A 69 16.43 18.33 5.66
C ASP A 69 16.17 17.23 4.62
N LEU A 70 15.00 16.58 4.69
CA LEU A 70 14.53 15.60 3.70
C LEU A 70 13.00 15.62 3.56
N VAL A 71 12.51 15.66 2.32
CA VAL A 71 11.11 15.37 1.99
C VAL A 71 11.05 14.05 1.24
N ILE A 72 10.18 13.14 1.69
CA ILE A 72 10.00 11.84 1.06
C ILE A 72 8.61 11.74 0.46
N ALA A 73 8.56 11.44 -0.83
CA ALA A 73 7.34 11.38 -1.63
C ALA A 73 7.23 10.02 -2.35
N ALA A 74 6.00 9.65 -2.75
CA ALA A 74 5.72 8.43 -3.49
C ALA A 74 4.75 8.69 -4.65
N GLN A 75 4.94 7.98 -5.74
CA GLN A 75 4.14 8.10 -6.97
C GLN A 75 2.65 7.83 -6.76
N GLU A 76 2.27 7.09 -5.73
CA GLU A 76 0.88 6.73 -5.44
C GLU A 76 -0.01 7.91 -5.02
N GLY A 77 0.56 9.01 -4.62
CA GLY A 77 -0.23 10.17 -4.19
C GLY A 77 0.39 11.50 -4.56
N ASN A 78 1.64 11.51 -4.99
CA ASN A 78 2.36 12.75 -5.23
C ASN A 78 2.72 12.92 -6.71
N SER A 79 2.47 14.10 -7.27
CA SER A 79 2.87 14.40 -8.63
C SER A 79 4.38 14.69 -8.71
N LEU A 80 5.03 14.21 -9.75
CA LEU A 80 6.45 14.48 -9.98
C LEU A 80 6.71 15.99 -10.13
N TRP A 81 5.77 16.72 -10.73
CA TRP A 81 5.85 18.17 -10.85
C TRP A 81 5.97 18.88 -9.49
N PHE A 82 5.17 18.44 -8.49
CA PHE A 82 5.24 19.01 -7.15
C PHE A 82 6.58 18.67 -6.46
N VAL A 83 7.07 17.46 -6.64
CA VAL A 83 8.38 17.03 -6.12
C VAL A 83 9.52 17.86 -6.71
N GLU A 84 9.51 18.10 -8.02
CA GLU A 84 10.50 18.94 -8.69
C GLU A 84 10.44 20.40 -8.21
N ARG A 85 9.23 20.89 -7.88
CA ARG A 85 9.08 22.23 -7.31
C ARG A 85 9.75 22.36 -5.94
N ILE A 86 9.63 21.34 -5.07
CA ILE A 86 10.32 21.29 -3.78
C ILE A 86 11.85 21.27 -3.99
N ARG A 87 12.34 20.47 -4.93
CA ARG A 87 13.78 20.40 -5.26
C ARG A 87 14.37 21.73 -5.70
N ARG A 88 13.62 22.50 -6.52
CA ARG A 88 14.05 23.84 -6.98
C ARG A 88 14.20 24.85 -5.84
N LEU A 89 13.55 24.61 -4.71
CA LEU A 89 13.70 25.41 -3.49
C LEU A 89 14.90 24.97 -2.63
N GLY A 90 15.75 24.05 -3.14
CA GLY A 90 16.95 23.59 -2.45
C GLY A 90 16.68 22.53 -1.37
N ILE A 91 15.47 21.99 -1.27
CA ILE A 91 15.12 20.98 -0.27
C ILE A 91 15.44 19.58 -0.85
N ASN A 92 16.22 18.77 -0.12
CA ASN A 92 16.48 17.38 -0.52
C ASN A 92 15.16 16.62 -0.58
N THR A 93 14.95 15.92 -1.70
CA THR A 93 13.69 15.19 -1.90
C THR A 93 13.97 13.83 -2.51
N PHE A 94 13.45 12.78 -1.87
CA PHE A 94 13.45 11.43 -2.40
C PHE A 94 12.05 11.07 -2.91
N PHE A 95 11.97 10.44 -4.10
CA PHE A 95 10.71 10.08 -4.74
C PHE A 95 10.71 8.59 -5.07
N PHE A 96 9.87 7.83 -4.37
CA PHE A 96 9.68 6.41 -4.62
C PHE A 96 8.74 6.18 -5.80
N LYS A 97 9.14 5.27 -6.68
CA LYS A 97 8.25 4.76 -7.73
C LYS A 97 7.22 3.81 -7.12
N ARG A 98 6.05 3.73 -7.76
CA ARG A 98 5.01 2.77 -7.37
C ARG A 98 5.54 1.34 -7.48
N PRO A 99 5.43 0.52 -6.42
CA PRO A 99 5.77 -0.89 -6.49
C PRO A 99 4.75 -1.62 -7.37
N ARG A 100 5.21 -2.54 -8.20
CA ARG A 100 4.36 -3.37 -9.06
C ARG A 100 4.07 -4.73 -8.44
N ASN A 101 4.90 -5.14 -7.48
CA ASN A 101 4.88 -6.43 -6.80
C ASN A 101 5.58 -6.33 -5.44
N PHE A 102 5.56 -7.42 -4.68
CA PHE A 102 6.20 -7.49 -3.37
C PHE A 102 7.71 -7.23 -3.42
N LYS A 103 8.39 -7.70 -4.47
CA LYS A 103 9.84 -7.46 -4.64
C LYS A 103 10.17 -5.96 -4.78
N ASP A 104 9.37 -5.22 -5.56
CA ASP A 104 9.53 -3.77 -5.69
C ASP A 104 9.22 -3.06 -4.36
N LEU A 105 8.19 -3.52 -3.62
CA LEU A 105 7.83 -3.01 -2.31
C LEU A 105 8.96 -3.20 -1.29
N SER A 106 9.51 -4.42 -1.20
CA SER A 106 10.63 -4.75 -0.33
C SER A 106 11.86 -3.91 -0.65
N ARG A 107 12.18 -3.72 -1.95
CA ARG A 107 13.28 -2.85 -2.37
C ARG A 107 13.08 -1.41 -1.92
N ASN A 108 11.87 -0.85 -2.10
CA ASN A 108 11.56 0.51 -1.66
C ASN A 108 11.74 0.64 -0.14
N PHE A 109 11.28 -0.36 0.62
CA PHE A 109 11.41 -0.40 2.08
C PHE A 109 12.88 -0.44 2.54
N LEU A 110 13.70 -1.27 1.90
CA LEU A 110 15.16 -1.35 2.20
C LEU A 110 15.89 -0.05 1.85
N VAL A 111 15.56 0.58 0.71
CA VAL A 111 16.10 1.90 0.33
C VAL A 111 15.72 2.95 1.37
N LEU A 112 14.48 2.97 1.83
CA LEU A 112 14.05 3.85 2.90
C LEU A 112 14.84 3.60 4.19
N GLY A 113 15.06 2.32 4.56
CA GLY A 113 15.89 1.95 5.70
C GLY A 113 17.30 2.51 5.61
N GLY A 114 17.91 2.48 4.42
CA GLY A 114 19.22 3.11 4.17
C GLY A 114 19.18 4.63 4.38
N LEU A 115 18.18 5.34 3.85
CA LEU A 115 18.00 6.78 4.05
C LEU A 115 17.84 7.18 5.52
N LEU A 116 17.17 6.33 6.30
CA LEU A 116 16.89 6.55 7.72
C LEU A 116 18.01 6.04 8.65
N LYS A 117 19.11 5.48 8.14
CA LYS A 117 20.14 4.75 8.92
C LYS A 117 19.56 3.61 9.77
N LYS A 118 18.54 2.93 9.23
CA LYS A 118 17.85 1.79 9.81
C LYS A 118 17.90 0.55 8.90
N ALA A 119 19.01 0.40 8.13
CA ALA A 119 19.16 -0.67 7.14
C ALA A 119 19.04 -2.06 7.76
N GLU A 120 19.64 -2.28 8.93
CA GLU A 120 19.55 -3.56 9.65
C GLU A 120 18.11 -3.86 10.09
N THR A 121 17.42 -2.88 10.71
CA THR A 121 16.02 -3.02 11.11
C THR A 121 15.13 -3.31 9.90
N ALA A 122 15.33 -2.59 8.80
CA ALA A 122 14.57 -2.81 7.57
C ALA A 122 14.80 -4.22 7.00
N ASN A 123 16.05 -4.69 7.00
CA ASN A 123 16.40 -6.03 6.54
C ASN A 123 15.75 -7.12 7.42
N ASN A 124 15.80 -6.97 8.74
CA ASN A 124 15.20 -7.93 9.67
C ASN A 124 13.68 -8.03 9.48
N ILE A 125 12.99 -6.90 9.24
CA ILE A 125 11.56 -6.88 8.94
C ILE A 125 11.28 -7.62 7.63
N ILE A 126 12.05 -7.37 6.56
CA ILE A 126 11.87 -8.07 5.27
C ILE A 126 12.09 -9.56 5.41
N VAL A 127 13.15 -9.98 6.10
CA VAL A 127 13.44 -11.41 6.32
C VAL A 127 12.31 -12.11 7.08
N ASP A 128 11.76 -11.48 8.14
CA ASP A 128 10.61 -12.04 8.87
C ASP A 128 9.38 -12.16 7.97
N VAL A 129 9.07 -11.10 7.22
CA VAL A 129 7.92 -11.10 6.30
C VAL A 129 8.09 -12.18 5.23
N GLU A 130 9.24 -12.29 4.57
CA GLU A 130 9.51 -13.31 3.56
C GLU A 130 9.38 -14.72 4.14
N HIS A 131 9.97 -14.98 5.30
CA HIS A 131 9.86 -16.27 5.98
C HIS A 131 8.39 -16.66 6.21
N ARG A 132 7.56 -15.73 6.65
CA ARG A 132 6.14 -15.96 6.91
C ARG A 132 5.31 -16.10 5.62
N LEU A 133 5.68 -15.42 4.55
CA LEU A 133 5.03 -15.58 3.24
C LEU A 133 5.26 -16.97 2.65
N TYR A 134 6.49 -17.52 2.75
CA TYR A 134 6.85 -18.79 2.13
C TYR A 134 6.42 -20.04 2.92
N LYS A 135 6.04 -19.91 4.18
CA LYS A 135 5.76 -21.05 5.07
C LYS A 135 4.58 -21.95 4.64
N ASN A 136 3.75 -21.54 3.66
CA ASN A 136 2.56 -22.28 3.24
C ASN A 136 2.38 -22.24 1.72
N ASN A 137 3.12 -23.09 1.00
CA ASN A 137 2.81 -23.38 -0.42
C ASN A 137 1.78 -24.53 -0.47
N GLU A 138 0.50 -24.21 -0.55
CA GLU A 138 -0.55 -25.19 -0.76
C GLU A 138 -0.99 -25.28 -2.22
N SER A 139 -1.34 -26.51 -2.65
CA SER A 139 -1.42 -26.95 -4.05
C SER A 139 -2.73 -26.72 -4.79
N TYR A 140 -3.74 -26.07 -4.23
CA TYR A 140 -5.03 -25.84 -4.91
C TYR A 140 -5.36 -24.37 -4.98
N PRO A 141 -5.22 -23.74 -6.16
CA PRO A 141 -5.54 -22.31 -6.31
C PRO A 141 -7.05 -22.09 -6.22
N PHE A 142 -7.48 -21.27 -5.30
CA PHE A 142 -8.85 -20.78 -5.18
C PHE A 142 -9.03 -19.47 -5.96
N GLY A 143 -10.20 -19.29 -6.60
CA GLY A 143 -10.49 -18.08 -7.36
C GLY A 143 -10.80 -16.87 -6.45
N VAL A 144 -10.18 -15.74 -6.71
CA VAL A 144 -10.37 -14.49 -5.95
C VAL A 144 -10.85 -13.38 -6.87
N LEU A 145 -11.92 -12.69 -6.48
CA LEU A 145 -12.33 -11.41 -7.01
C LEU A 145 -11.92 -10.30 -6.04
N TRP A 146 -11.16 -9.32 -6.49
CA TRP A 146 -10.77 -8.17 -5.66
C TRP A 146 -11.51 -6.92 -6.13
N GLN A 147 -12.55 -6.52 -5.39
CA GLN A 147 -13.37 -5.37 -5.71
C GLN A 147 -12.86 -4.09 -5.04
N VAL A 148 -12.72 -3.02 -5.82
CA VAL A 148 -12.27 -1.70 -5.38
C VAL A 148 -13.31 -0.60 -5.57
N GLY A 149 -14.39 -0.86 -6.31
CA GLY A 149 -15.49 0.07 -6.54
C GLY A 149 -16.83 -0.66 -6.67
N SER A 150 -17.93 0.02 -6.38
CA SER A 150 -19.27 -0.58 -6.27
C SER A 150 -20.21 -0.18 -7.41
N ASP A 151 -20.23 1.08 -7.80
CA ASP A 151 -21.09 1.60 -8.86
C ASP A 151 -20.33 2.62 -9.74
N PRO A 152 -19.79 2.16 -10.89
CA PRO A 152 -19.82 0.79 -11.41
C PRO A 152 -18.91 -0.16 -10.59
N ILE A 153 -19.14 -1.48 -10.72
CA ILE A 153 -18.24 -2.48 -10.14
C ILE A 153 -16.87 -2.36 -10.79
N VAL A 154 -15.85 -2.00 -10.00
CA VAL A 154 -14.45 -1.93 -10.43
C VAL A 154 -13.66 -2.98 -9.66
N VAL A 155 -12.86 -3.75 -10.38
CA VAL A 155 -12.07 -4.85 -9.84
C VAL A 155 -10.60 -4.72 -10.20
N ALA A 156 -9.76 -5.23 -9.33
CA ALA A 156 -8.34 -5.40 -9.60
C ALA A 156 -8.12 -6.67 -10.46
N THR A 157 -7.22 -6.59 -11.41
CA THR A 157 -6.90 -7.66 -12.35
C THR A 157 -5.54 -8.29 -12.03
N LYS A 158 -5.14 -9.31 -12.80
CA LYS A 158 -3.81 -9.91 -12.68
C LYS A 158 -2.65 -8.92 -12.92
N ALA A 159 -2.88 -7.80 -13.60
CA ALA A 159 -1.87 -6.77 -13.82
C ALA A 159 -1.74 -5.77 -12.65
N SER A 160 -2.55 -5.91 -11.61
CA SER A 160 -2.52 -5.04 -10.43
C SER A 160 -1.52 -5.53 -9.37
N PHE A 161 -1.06 -4.62 -8.52
CA PHE A 161 -0.21 -4.94 -7.36
C PHE A 161 -0.86 -6.00 -6.42
N VAL A 162 -2.18 -5.94 -6.24
CA VAL A 162 -2.88 -6.86 -5.33
C VAL A 162 -2.91 -8.30 -5.85
N ASN A 163 -2.58 -8.53 -7.14
CA ASN A 163 -2.43 -9.88 -7.67
C ASN A 163 -1.32 -10.66 -6.95
N ASP A 164 -0.22 -10.00 -6.60
CA ASP A 164 0.85 -10.59 -5.79
C ASP A 164 0.31 -11.08 -4.43
N ILE A 165 -0.55 -10.28 -3.77
CA ILE A 165 -1.18 -10.69 -2.52
C ILE A 165 -2.00 -11.97 -2.71
N ILE A 166 -2.78 -12.05 -3.79
CA ILE A 166 -3.59 -13.22 -4.15
C ILE A 166 -2.70 -14.44 -4.38
N GLU A 167 -1.61 -14.30 -5.15
CA GLU A 167 -0.68 -15.38 -5.48
C GLU A 167 0.08 -15.87 -4.24
N TYR A 168 0.58 -14.98 -3.40
CA TYR A 168 1.21 -15.35 -2.12
C TYR A 168 0.24 -16.02 -1.14
N ALA A 169 -1.06 -15.76 -1.27
CA ALA A 169 -2.09 -16.48 -0.52
C ALA A 169 -2.39 -17.87 -1.10
N GLY A 170 -1.83 -18.22 -2.26
CA GLY A 170 -2.12 -19.46 -2.99
C GLY A 170 -3.40 -19.40 -3.83
N GLY A 171 -3.95 -18.18 -4.05
CA GLY A 171 -5.13 -17.94 -4.87
C GLY A 171 -4.79 -17.62 -6.32
N LYS A 172 -5.84 -17.45 -7.12
CA LYS A 172 -5.77 -16.99 -8.51
C LYS A 172 -6.77 -15.85 -8.71
N ASN A 173 -6.32 -14.73 -9.26
CA ASN A 173 -7.24 -13.68 -9.68
C ASN A 173 -8.12 -14.19 -10.82
N ILE A 174 -9.45 -14.11 -10.68
CA ILE A 174 -10.37 -14.58 -11.71
C ILE A 174 -10.46 -13.64 -12.92
N ILE A 175 -9.99 -12.39 -12.76
CA ILE A 175 -10.02 -11.36 -13.80
C ILE A 175 -8.65 -11.28 -14.49
N ASN A 176 -8.58 -11.85 -15.68
CA ASN A 176 -7.38 -11.85 -16.52
C ASN A 176 -7.40 -10.67 -17.48
N SER A 177 -6.62 -9.63 -17.20
CA SER A 177 -6.48 -8.45 -18.05
C SER A 177 -5.08 -7.83 -17.86
N ASP A 178 -4.62 -7.11 -18.88
CA ASP A 178 -3.32 -6.42 -18.88
C ASP A 178 -3.41 -4.98 -18.32
N VAL A 179 -4.62 -4.48 -18.03
CA VAL A 179 -4.82 -3.23 -17.30
C VAL A 179 -5.05 -3.52 -15.81
N PRO A 180 -4.47 -2.76 -14.87
CA PRO A 180 -4.49 -3.12 -13.46
C PRO A 180 -5.87 -3.07 -12.80
N TYR A 181 -6.79 -2.26 -13.34
CA TYR A 181 -8.17 -2.13 -12.84
C TYR A 181 -9.12 -2.00 -14.00
N MET A 182 -10.28 -2.64 -13.92
CA MET A 182 -11.31 -2.54 -14.96
C MET A 182 -12.72 -2.58 -14.38
N ARG A 183 -13.67 -2.07 -15.14
CA ARG A 183 -15.09 -2.24 -14.85
C ARG A 183 -15.54 -3.61 -15.33
N VAL A 184 -16.36 -4.27 -14.52
CA VAL A 184 -16.98 -5.55 -14.87
C VAL A 184 -18.47 -5.50 -14.58
N ASN A 185 -19.22 -6.37 -15.25
CA ASN A 185 -20.59 -6.67 -14.90
C ASN A 185 -20.68 -8.01 -14.13
N ILE A 186 -21.85 -8.28 -13.56
CA ILE A 186 -22.05 -9.50 -12.77
C ILE A 186 -21.93 -10.75 -13.63
N GLU A 187 -22.46 -10.72 -14.85
CA GLU A 187 -22.44 -11.83 -15.79
C GLU A 187 -21.01 -12.24 -16.15
N GLU A 188 -20.09 -11.28 -16.24
CA GLU A 188 -18.68 -11.56 -16.49
C GLU A 188 -18.03 -12.31 -15.33
N VAL A 189 -18.32 -11.93 -14.09
CA VAL A 189 -17.85 -12.62 -12.89
C VAL A 189 -18.45 -14.02 -12.78
N LEU A 190 -19.73 -14.19 -13.16
CA LEU A 190 -20.42 -15.48 -13.12
C LEU A 190 -19.89 -16.51 -14.12
N LYS A 191 -19.16 -16.10 -15.17
CA LYS A 191 -18.49 -17.04 -16.07
C LYS A 191 -17.35 -17.82 -15.41
N ASN A 192 -16.72 -17.23 -14.39
CA ASN A 192 -15.68 -17.84 -13.57
C ASN A 192 -15.88 -17.46 -12.10
N PRO A 193 -16.83 -18.11 -11.39
CA PRO A 193 -17.23 -17.69 -10.06
C PRO A 193 -16.07 -17.74 -9.07
N PRO A 194 -15.84 -16.67 -8.28
CA PRO A 194 -14.82 -16.65 -7.25
C PRO A 194 -15.21 -17.50 -6.04
N HIS A 195 -14.22 -18.05 -5.35
CA HIS A 195 -14.38 -18.66 -4.04
C HIS A 195 -14.37 -17.58 -2.94
N ILE A 196 -13.53 -16.56 -3.13
CA ILE A 196 -13.35 -15.45 -2.20
C ILE A 196 -13.58 -14.12 -2.94
N ILE A 197 -14.34 -13.23 -2.31
CA ILE A 197 -14.49 -11.84 -2.72
C ILE A 197 -13.82 -10.95 -1.69
N VAL A 198 -12.81 -10.21 -2.12
CA VAL A 198 -12.19 -9.16 -1.32
C VAL A 198 -12.94 -7.86 -1.54
N LEU A 199 -13.45 -7.27 -0.47
CA LEU A 199 -14.09 -5.97 -0.45
C LEU A 199 -13.22 -4.97 0.30
N MET A 200 -12.95 -3.83 -0.32
CA MET A 200 -12.23 -2.73 0.32
C MET A 200 -13.21 -1.65 0.76
N ASP A 201 -13.11 -1.19 2.01
CA ASP A 201 -13.97 -0.11 2.54
C ASP A 201 -13.55 1.26 1.95
N MET A 202 -13.88 1.46 0.67
CA MET A 202 -13.56 2.67 -0.10
C MET A 202 -14.75 3.63 -0.24
N GLY A 203 -15.59 3.71 0.77
CA GLY A 203 -16.72 4.65 0.81
C GLY A 203 -18.02 4.09 0.23
N TYR A 204 -18.10 2.80 -0.08
CA TYR A 204 -19.35 2.10 -0.39
C TYR A 204 -19.76 1.16 0.75
N SER A 205 -21.04 0.80 0.80
CA SER A 205 -21.55 -0.08 1.85
C SER A 205 -21.11 -1.53 1.63
N ILE A 206 -20.19 -2.03 2.45
CA ILE A 206 -19.76 -3.44 2.46
C ILE A 206 -20.95 -4.39 2.57
N LYS A 207 -21.89 -4.13 3.50
CA LYS A 207 -23.10 -4.96 3.68
C LYS A 207 -23.97 -5.03 2.43
N THR A 208 -24.03 -3.95 1.66
CA THR A 208 -24.77 -3.90 0.40
C THR A 208 -24.09 -4.76 -0.66
N GLU A 209 -22.76 -4.70 -0.76
CA GLU A 209 -22.00 -5.51 -1.69
C GLU A 209 -22.05 -7.00 -1.34
N GLU A 210 -21.92 -7.37 -0.06
CA GLU A 210 -22.10 -8.76 0.36
C GLU A 210 -23.47 -9.30 -0.03
N LYS A 211 -24.57 -8.52 0.19
CA LYS A 211 -25.93 -8.91 -0.22
C LYS A 211 -26.04 -9.03 -1.74
N ARG A 212 -25.40 -8.10 -2.49
CA ARG A 212 -25.37 -8.15 -3.96
C ARG A 212 -24.78 -9.47 -4.43
N TRP A 213 -23.58 -9.83 -3.97
CA TRP A 213 -22.89 -11.04 -4.39
C TRP A 213 -23.58 -12.32 -3.94
N LYS A 214 -24.10 -12.37 -2.70
CA LYS A 214 -24.88 -13.52 -2.19
C LYS A 214 -26.14 -13.81 -3.01
N LYS A 215 -26.68 -12.82 -3.74
CA LYS A 215 -27.83 -13.03 -4.63
C LYS A 215 -27.45 -13.86 -5.88
N TYR A 216 -26.20 -13.79 -6.33
CA TYR A 216 -25.76 -14.38 -7.59
C TYR A 216 -24.81 -15.57 -7.40
N LEU A 217 -24.09 -15.62 -6.27
CA LEU A 217 -23.09 -16.64 -5.98
C LEU A 217 -23.52 -17.52 -4.81
N LYS A 218 -23.24 -18.80 -4.91
CA LYS A 218 -23.53 -19.77 -3.86
C LYS A 218 -22.41 -19.76 -2.83
N ASN A 219 -22.69 -19.19 -1.64
CA ASN A 219 -21.78 -19.16 -0.48
C ASN A 219 -20.36 -18.63 -0.78
N PRO A 220 -20.15 -17.45 -1.37
CA PRO A 220 -18.83 -16.88 -1.50
C PRO A 220 -18.29 -16.48 -0.12
N ALA A 221 -17.02 -16.74 0.15
CA ALA A 221 -16.34 -16.17 1.31
C ALA A 221 -16.03 -14.68 1.06
N PHE A 222 -16.12 -13.86 2.10
CA PHE A 222 -15.76 -12.43 2.03
C PHE A 222 -14.56 -12.12 2.90
N VAL A 223 -13.61 -11.38 2.34
CA VAL A 223 -12.50 -10.77 3.07
C VAL A 223 -12.65 -9.26 2.99
N ILE A 224 -12.88 -8.63 4.12
CA ILE A 224 -13.00 -7.17 4.19
C ILE A 224 -11.62 -6.62 4.59
N LEU A 225 -11.05 -5.79 3.73
CA LEU A 225 -9.76 -5.15 3.98
C LEU A 225 -9.94 -3.64 4.15
N ASP A 226 -9.21 -3.08 5.10
CA ASP A 226 -8.98 -1.64 5.18
C ASP A 226 -8.28 -1.19 3.87
N PRO A 227 -8.78 -0.14 3.20
CA PRO A 227 -8.16 0.41 1.99
C PRO A 227 -6.67 0.69 2.16
N TYR A 228 -6.24 1.08 3.33
CA TYR A 228 -4.86 1.40 3.66
C TYR A 228 -3.91 0.21 3.42
N VAL A 229 -4.37 -1.00 3.73
CA VAL A 229 -3.58 -2.24 3.61
C VAL A 229 -3.16 -2.52 2.16
N ALA A 230 -4.02 -2.18 1.19
CA ALA A 230 -3.79 -2.46 -0.23
C ALA A 230 -3.44 -1.23 -1.06
N SER A 231 -3.92 -0.03 -0.68
CA SER A 231 -3.67 1.21 -1.43
C SER A 231 -2.37 1.92 -1.01
N SER A 232 -1.88 1.64 0.20
CA SER A 232 -0.65 2.22 0.75
C SER A 232 0.18 1.16 1.47
N PRO A 233 0.57 0.07 0.78
CA PRO A 233 1.14 -1.11 1.41
C PRO A 233 2.54 -0.84 1.98
N THR A 234 2.79 -1.43 3.14
CA THR A 234 4.12 -1.75 3.66
C THR A 234 4.35 -3.26 3.55
N PRO A 235 5.58 -3.77 3.68
CA PRO A 235 5.79 -5.23 3.72
C PRO A 235 4.96 -5.92 4.79
N VAL A 236 4.74 -5.27 5.93
CA VAL A 236 3.94 -5.82 7.05
C VAL A 236 2.46 -5.89 6.69
N THR A 237 1.89 -4.82 6.11
CA THR A 237 0.48 -4.82 5.71
C THR A 237 0.21 -5.71 4.50
N PHE A 238 1.21 -5.88 3.61
CA PHE A 238 1.14 -6.88 2.55
C PHE A 238 0.97 -8.30 3.14
N LEU A 239 1.82 -8.67 4.11
CA LEU A 239 1.72 -9.95 4.82
C LEU A 239 0.37 -10.10 5.53
N GLU A 240 -0.13 -9.05 6.18
CA GLU A 240 -1.46 -9.05 6.81
C GLU A 240 -2.56 -9.42 5.82
N ALA A 241 -2.56 -8.81 4.63
CA ALA A 241 -3.54 -9.12 3.59
C ALA A 241 -3.43 -10.58 3.10
N VAL A 242 -2.21 -11.08 2.90
CA VAL A 242 -1.97 -12.49 2.54
C VAL A 242 -2.53 -13.45 3.59
N ILE A 243 -2.28 -13.19 4.87
CA ILE A 243 -2.77 -14.04 5.98
C ILE A 243 -4.29 -14.05 5.99
N ARG A 244 -4.95 -12.89 5.88
CA ARG A 244 -6.42 -12.79 5.86
C ARG A 244 -7.05 -13.56 4.70
N LEU A 245 -6.43 -13.55 3.52
CA LEU A 245 -6.89 -14.37 2.39
C LEU A 245 -6.73 -15.87 2.66
N LYS A 246 -5.61 -16.28 3.27
CA LYS A 246 -5.38 -17.69 3.64
C LYS A 246 -6.39 -18.18 4.67
N GLU A 247 -6.70 -17.39 5.67
CA GLU A 247 -7.69 -17.72 6.69
C GLU A 247 -9.09 -17.89 6.09
N ALA A 248 -9.49 -17.03 5.16
CA ALA A 248 -10.79 -17.09 4.51
C ALA A 248 -10.98 -18.30 3.58
N LYS A 249 -9.90 -18.96 3.15
CA LYS A 249 -9.96 -20.18 2.36
C LYS A 249 -10.54 -21.39 3.15
N ASN A 250 -10.40 -21.37 4.47
CA ASN A 250 -10.77 -22.49 5.34
C ASN A 250 -12.27 -22.48 5.74
N PHE A 251 -13.08 -21.62 5.12
CA PHE A 251 -14.52 -21.55 5.21
C PHE A 251 -15.16 -21.94 3.88
#